data_cf2a6166c93b48b1d85d8ae21fd12fb0
#
_entry.id   cf2a6166c93b48b1d85d8ae21fd12fb0
#
_cell.length_a   1.000
_cell.length_b   1.000
_cell.length_c   1.000
_cell.angle_alpha   90.00
_cell.angle_beta   90.00
_cell.angle_gamma   90.00
#
_symmetry.space_group_name_H-M   'P 1'
#
loop_
_entity.id
_entity.type
_entity.pdbx_description
1 polymer ?
#
loop_
_entity_poly.entity_id
_entity_poly.type
_entity_poly.pdbx_seq_one_letter_code
_entity_poly.pdbx_strand_id
1 'polypeptide(L)'
;QDLSLVLIIPFLPILASSGHGDGSLQEVGISALKAVGFIAFIVFGATRLLPSLLAQAARSNSRELFLLTLIVLCLFIALLSDRLGLSIALGAFLAGIMISESVFAHQALHDVQPLRDLFSVVFFVSVGMLLEPTFIFAHSLEVFVFVTCLISGKLLIGAGSALFATKNFRSAWLVGAGLAQIGEFSFILLTLGRSLGLISDYMYNLFFAGAVTSLIVSPSLMALVPKLLHRAGMLSGTKTLKHENQASGYSERLKDHVI
;
A
#
# COMPACT_ATOMS: atom_id res chain seq x y z
N GLN A 1 3.77 3.18 5.07
CA GLN A 1 3.65 4.33 4.15
C GLN A 1 2.20 4.52 3.72
N ASP A 2 1.56 3.48 3.20
CA ASP A 2 0.21 3.55 2.64
C ASP A 2 -0.83 3.91 3.72
N LEU A 3 -0.69 3.35 4.92
CA LEU A 3 -1.56 3.65 6.06
C LEU A 3 -1.48 5.12 6.49
N SER A 4 -0.29 5.73 6.45
CA SER A 4 -0.14 7.16 6.76
C SER A 4 -0.79 8.05 5.69
N LEU A 5 -0.72 7.68 4.42
CA LEU A 5 -1.36 8.40 3.33
C LEU A 5 -2.88 8.34 3.41
N VAL A 6 -3.43 7.16 3.71
CA VAL A 6 -4.88 6.99 3.91
C VAL A 6 -5.40 7.88 5.04
N LEU A 7 -4.60 8.08 6.10
CA LEU A 7 -4.94 9.01 7.19
C LEU A 7 -4.79 10.49 6.78
N ILE A 8 -3.82 10.83 5.92
CA ILE A 8 -3.57 12.22 5.52
C ILE A 8 -4.61 12.72 4.50
N ILE A 9 -5.07 11.86 3.59
CA ILE A 9 -6.01 12.25 2.51
C ILE A 9 -7.25 13.00 3.01
N PRO A 10 -7.94 12.58 4.11
CA PRO A 10 -9.10 13.31 4.63
C PRO A 10 -8.79 14.72 5.17
N PHE A 11 -7.53 14.99 5.53
CA PHE A 11 -7.12 16.28 6.07
C PHE A 11 -6.68 17.28 4.99
N LEU A 12 -6.44 16.84 3.75
CA LEU A 12 -6.00 17.71 2.67
C LEU A 12 -7.01 18.85 2.36
N PRO A 13 -8.34 18.58 2.25
CA PRO A 13 -9.31 19.66 2.02
C PRO A 13 -9.31 20.71 3.14
N ILE A 14 -9.07 20.25 4.39
CA ILE A 14 -8.99 21.16 5.55
C ILE A 14 -7.73 22.03 5.46
N LEU A 15 -6.60 21.46 5.05
CA LEU A 15 -5.36 22.23 4.82
C LEU A 15 -5.51 23.26 3.69
N ALA A 16 -6.23 22.89 2.63
CA ALA A 16 -6.52 23.80 1.52
C ALA A 16 -7.41 24.98 1.97
N SER A 17 -8.44 24.73 2.79
CA SER A 17 -9.33 25.78 3.30
C SER A 17 -8.62 26.70 4.31
N SER A 18 -7.72 26.17 5.12
CA SER A 18 -6.94 26.94 6.11
C SER A 18 -6.02 27.98 5.45
N GLY A 19 -5.55 27.74 4.23
CA GLY A 19 -4.74 28.69 3.45
C GLY A 19 -5.52 29.94 3.00
N HIS A 20 -6.85 29.90 3.05
CA HIS A 20 -7.73 31.03 2.69
C HIS A 20 -8.35 31.75 3.90
N GLY A 21 -7.90 31.42 5.12
CA GLY A 21 -8.25 32.17 6.33
C GLY A 21 -9.58 31.80 7.01
N ASP A 22 -10.39 30.90 6.43
CA ASP A 22 -11.74 30.56 6.95
C ASP A 22 -11.84 29.19 7.65
N GLY A 23 -10.75 28.44 7.76
CA GLY A 23 -10.75 27.13 8.46
C GLY A 23 -10.90 27.30 9.97
N SER A 24 -12.12 27.30 10.49
CA SER A 24 -12.33 27.37 11.92
C SER A 24 -11.85 26.10 12.61
N LEU A 25 -11.22 26.21 13.78
CA LEU A 25 -10.85 25.06 14.66
C LEU A 25 -12.05 24.12 14.88
N GLN A 26 -13.26 24.65 14.77
CA GLN A 26 -14.51 23.92 14.88
C GLN A 26 -14.71 22.94 13.71
N GLU A 27 -14.37 23.30 12.48
CA GLU A 27 -14.49 22.42 11.31
C GLU A 27 -13.50 21.27 11.38
N VAL A 28 -12.28 21.56 11.82
CA VAL A 28 -11.26 20.52 12.08
C VAL A 28 -11.75 19.55 13.17
N GLY A 29 -12.33 20.09 14.26
CA GLY A 29 -12.90 19.29 15.34
C GLY A 29 -14.05 18.39 14.89
N ILE A 30 -14.96 18.92 14.08
CA ILE A 30 -16.09 18.15 13.51
C ILE A 30 -15.61 17.05 12.57
N SER A 31 -14.63 17.33 11.72
CA SER A 31 -14.06 16.33 10.81
C SER A 31 -13.31 15.22 11.55
N ALA A 32 -12.56 15.57 12.57
CA ALA A 32 -11.91 14.60 13.44
C ALA A 32 -12.94 13.74 14.21
N LEU A 33 -14.02 14.34 14.72
CA LEU A 33 -15.09 13.62 15.41
C LEU A 33 -15.81 12.65 14.46
N LYS A 34 -16.09 13.06 13.22
CA LYS A 34 -16.65 12.18 12.17
C LYS A 34 -15.74 10.99 11.88
N ALA A 35 -14.44 11.23 11.73
CA ALA A 35 -13.45 10.17 11.47
C ALA A 35 -13.40 9.18 12.64
N VAL A 36 -13.32 9.64 13.88
CA VAL A 36 -13.32 8.80 15.08
C VAL A 36 -14.64 8.02 15.20
N GLY A 37 -15.78 8.68 15.00
CA GLY A 37 -17.10 8.05 15.01
C GLY A 37 -17.23 6.96 13.92
N PHE A 38 -16.71 7.22 12.74
CA PHE A 38 -16.69 6.25 11.65
C PHE A 38 -15.80 5.04 11.97
N ILE A 39 -14.59 5.25 12.50
CA ILE A 39 -13.71 4.16 12.94
C ILE A 39 -14.38 3.31 14.01
N ALA A 40 -15.01 3.94 15.01
CA ALA A 40 -15.75 3.23 16.06
C ALA A 40 -16.92 2.40 15.47
N PHE A 41 -17.66 2.96 14.52
CA PHE A 41 -18.73 2.25 13.80
C PHE A 41 -18.17 1.04 13.04
N ILE A 42 -17.05 1.18 12.35
CA ILE A 42 -16.37 0.11 11.63
C ILE A 42 -15.94 -1.01 12.59
N VAL A 43 -15.29 -0.67 13.71
CA VAL A 43 -14.86 -1.64 14.72
C VAL A 43 -16.07 -2.40 15.29
N PHE A 44 -17.16 -1.69 15.59
CA PHE A 44 -18.39 -2.33 16.05
C PHE A 44 -19.01 -3.25 15.00
N GLY A 45 -19.05 -2.80 13.73
CA GLY A 45 -19.54 -3.58 12.59
C GLY A 45 -18.69 -4.84 12.35
N ALA A 46 -17.36 -4.71 12.48
CA ALA A 46 -16.42 -5.82 12.33
C ALA A 46 -16.70 -6.96 13.34
N THR A 47 -17.05 -6.60 14.58
CA THR A 47 -17.25 -7.59 15.63
C THR A 47 -18.64 -8.22 15.65
N ARG A 48 -19.66 -7.53 15.14
CA ARG A 48 -21.06 -7.96 15.25
C ARG A 48 -21.71 -8.34 13.92
N LEU A 49 -21.60 -7.50 12.89
CA LEU A 49 -22.31 -7.68 11.62
C LEU A 49 -21.54 -8.54 10.63
N LEU A 50 -20.23 -8.29 10.51
CA LEU A 50 -19.39 -8.95 9.52
C LEU A 50 -19.36 -10.47 9.65
N PRO A 51 -19.11 -11.06 10.85
CA PRO A 51 -19.04 -12.51 11.00
C PRO A 51 -20.36 -13.20 10.60
N SER A 52 -21.51 -12.57 10.91
CA SER A 52 -22.82 -13.10 10.58
C SER A 52 -23.07 -13.10 9.07
N LEU A 53 -22.75 -11.98 8.39
CA LEU A 53 -22.93 -11.86 6.94
C LEU A 53 -22.01 -12.82 6.17
N LEU A 54 -20.73 -12.86 6.53
CA LEU A 54 -19.77 -13.77 5.88
C LEU A 54 -20.08 -15.24 6.16
N ALA A 55 -20.51 -15.58 7.38
CA ALA A 55 -20.94 -16.94 7.71
C ALA A 55 -22.16 -17.38 6.90
N GLN A 56 -23.12 -16.49 6.68
CA GLN A 56 -24.30 -16.79 5.86
C GLN A 56 -23.91 -16.98 4.39
N ALA A 57 -23.04 -16.13 3.85
CA ALA A 57 -22.51 -16.27 2.49
C ALA A 57 -21.69 -17.56 2.34
N ALA A 58 -20.83 -17.89 3.30
CA ALA A 58 -20.02 -19.11 3.27
C ALA A 58 -20.86 -20.41 3.35
N ARG A 59 -21.99 -20.38 4.09
CA ARG A 59 -22.93 -21.53 4.19
C ARG A 59 -23.63 -21.84 2.87
N SER A 60 -23.69 -20.92 1.94
CA SER A 60 -24.33 -21.15 0.62
C SER A 60 -23.51 -22.08 -0.28
N ASN A 61 -22.26 -22.42 0.09
CA ASN A 61 -21.31 -23.19 -0.70
C ASN A 61 -21.06 -22.62 -2.12
N SER A 62 -21.42 -21.35 -2.36
CA SER A 62 -21.17 -20.66 -3.62
C SER A 62 -20.03 -19.66 -3.43
N ARG A 63 -18.95 -19.89 -4.17
CA ARG A 63 -17.79 -19.00 -4.19
C ARG A 63 -18.16 -17.61 -4.72
N GLU A 64 -19.05 -17.58 -5.71
CA GLU A 64 -19.51 -16.34 -6.34
C GLU A 64 -20.30 -15.47 -5.36
N LEU A 65 -21.19 -16.10 -4.58
CA LEU A 65 -21.98 -15.42 -3.54
C LEU A 65 -21.08 -14.86 -2.43
N PHE A 66 -20.08 -15.62 -2.02
CA PHE A 66 -19.12 -15.16 -1.02
C PHE A 66 -18.32 -13.96 -1.53
N LEU A 67 -17.77 -14.06 -2.76
CA LEU A 67 -17.02 -12.96 -3.39
C LEU A 67 -17.88 -11.71 -3.59
N LEU A 68 -19.11 -11.88 -4.06
CA LEU A 68 -20.06 -10.77 -4.24
C LEU A 68 -20.36 -10.09 -2.90
N THR A 69 -20.54 -10.86 -1.84
CA THR A 69 -20.77 -10.32 -0.48
C THR A 69 -19.57 -9.48 -0.02
N LEU A 70 -18.34 -9.94 -0.26
CA LEU A 70 -17.13 -9.18 0.05
C LEU A 70 -17.08 -7.85 -0.72
N ILE A 71 -17.34 -7.89 -2.03
CA ILE A 71 -17.34 -6.69 -2.88
C ILE A 71 -18.40 -5.69 -2.42
N VAL A 72 -19.64 -6.15 -2.22
CA VAL A 72 -20.74 -5.29 -1.76
C VAL A 72 -20.43 -4.67 -0.42
N LEU A 73 -19.87 -5.44 0.51
CA LEU A 73 -19.47 -4.93 1.83
C LEU A 73 -18.38 -3.85 1.73
N CYS A 74 -17.33 -4.11 0.94
CA CYS A 74 -16.25 -3.14 0.74
C CYS A 74 -16.77 -1.85 0.09
N LEU A 75 -17.61 -1.96 -0.95
CA LEU A 75 -18.19 -0.81 -1.62
C LEU A 75 -19.16 -0.05 -0.71
N PHE A 76 -19.96 -0.74 0.07
CA PHE A 76 -20.89 -0.13 1.04
C PHE A 76 -20.13 0.72 2.06
N ILE A 77 -19.06 0.18 2.64
CA ILE A 77 -18.24 0.90 3.64
C ILE A 77 -17.49 2.06 2.97
N ALA A 78 -16.99 1.88 1.76
CA ALA A 78 -16.31 2.92 0.99
C ALA A 78 -17.25 4.11 0.68
N LEU A 79 -18.47 3.81 0.21
CA LEU A 79 -19.49 4.83 -0.05
C LEU A 79 -20.02 5.49 1.22
N LEU A 80 -20.12 4.75 2.31
CA LEU A 80 -20.51 5.32 3.60
C LEU A 80 -19.44 6.31 4.11
N SER A 81 -18.16 5.97 3.94
CA SER A 81 -17.03 6.86 4.23
C SER A 81 -17.15 8.17 3.46
N ASP A 82 -17.41 8.09 2.16
CA ASP A 82 -17.59 9.25 1.28
C ASP A 82 -18.76 10.15 1.70
N ARG A 83 -19.91 9.54 2.06
CA ARG A 83 -21.09 10.28 2.56
C ARG A 83 -20.83 11.04 3.86
N LEU A 84 -19.90 10.57 4.67
CA LEU A 84 -19.48 11.24 5.90
C LEU A 84 -18.44 12.36 5.67
N GLY A 85 -18.04 12.56 4.39
CA GLY A 85 -17.01 13.53 4.02
C GLY A 85 -15.58 13.03 4.25
N LEU A 86 -15.41 11.70 4.37
CA LEU A 86 -14.12 11.04 4.40
C LEU A 86 -13.79 10.50 3.00
N SER A 87 -12.59 9.97 2.79
CA SER A 87 -12.25 9.43 1.46
C SER A 87 -12.80 8.01 1.25
N ILE A 88 -13.18 7.70 0.00
CA ILE A 88 -13.53 6.33 -0.43
C ILE A 88 -12.40 5.35 -0.11
N ALA A 89 -11.15 5.77 -0.32
CA ALA A 89 -9.97 4.96 -0.05
C ALA A 89 -9.86 4.56 1.43
N LEU A 90 -10.16 5.50 2.37
CA LEU A 90 -10.20 5.21 3.81
C LEU A 90 -11.28 4.15 4.12
N GLY A 91 -12.46 4.29 3.55
CA GLY A 91 -13.55 3.32 3.74
C GLY A 91 -13.18 1.93 3.23
N ALA A 92 -12.63 1.83 2.02
CA ALA A 92 -12.18 0.56 1.45
C ALA A 92 -11.05 -0.10 2.28
N PHE A 93 -10.10 0.70 2.76
CA PHE A 93 -9.03 0.23 3.64
C PHE A 93 -9.56 -0.34 4.96
N LEU A 94 -10.46 0.39 5.62
CA LEU A 94 -11.09 -0.07 6.87
C LEU A 94 -11.93 -1.33 6.67
N ALA A 95 -12.64 -1.45 5.53
CA ALA A 95 -13.33 -2.68 5.15
C ALA A 95 -12.36 -3.86 5.03
N GLY A 96 -11.20 -3.65 4.41
CA GLY A 96 -10.14 -4.66 4.32
C GLY A 96 -9.62 -5.11 5.68
N ILE A 97 -9.39 -4.16 6.61
CA ILE A 97 -9.01 -4.48 8.00
C ILE A 97 -10.10 -5.32 8.67
N MET A 98 -11.36 -4.91 8.57
CA MET A 98 -12.49 -5.68 9.13
C MET A 98 -12.48 -7.13 8.66
N ILE A 99 -12.30 -7.35 7.35
CA ILE A 99 -12.30 -8.68 6.74
C ILE A 99 -11.07 -9.48 7.21
N SER A 100 -9.91 -8.84 7.34
CA SER A 100 -8.67 -9.49 7.77
C SER A 100 -8.71 -10.02 9.21
N GLU A 101 -9.51 -9.42 10.08
CA GLU A 101 -9.72 -9.87 11.46
C GLU A 101 -10.82 -10.96 11.57
N SER A 102 -11.48 -11.30 10.46
CA SER A 102 -12.52 -12.33 10.46
C SER A 102 -11.94 -13.74 10.33
N VAL A 103 -12.71 -14.75 10.78
CA VAL A 103 -12.37 -16.16 10.58
C VAL A 103 -12.29 -16.55 9.09
N PHE A 104 -12.84 -15.74 8.21
CA PHE A 104 -12.85 -15.94 6.75
C PHE A 104 -11.72 -15.20 6.02
N ALA A 105 -10.77 -14.61 6.74
CA ALA A 105 -9.68 -13.81 6.15
C ALA A 105 -8.91 -14.53 5.03
N HIS A 106 -8.53 -15.80 5.26
CA HIS A 106 -7.78 -16.58 4.27
C HIS A 106 -8.60 -16.87 3.01
N GLN A 107 -9.89 -17.22 3.18
CA GLN A 107 -10.79 -17.44 2.04
C GLN A 107 -11.00 -16.14 1.27
N ALA A 108 -11.27 -15.04 1.97
CA ALA A 108 -11.45 -13.72 1.37
C ALA A 108 -10.21 -13.29 0.57
N LEU A 109 -9.01 -13.46 1.14
CA LEU A 109 -7.76 -13.13 0.47
C LEU A 109 -7.60 -13.92 -0.84
N HIS A 110 -7.83 -15.24 -0.79
CA HIS A 110 -7.73 -16.12 -1.96
C HIS A 110 -8.73 -15.74 -3.06
N ASP A 111 -9.98 -15.42 -2.69
CA ASP A 111 -11.04 -15.14 -3.65
C ASP A 111 -10.94 -13.73 -4.24
N VAL A 112 -10.43 -12.75 -3.49
CA VAL A 112 -10.23 -11.36 -3.95
C VAL A 112 -8.95 -11.21 -4.77
N GLN A 113 -7.94 -12.06 -4.58
CA GLN A 113 -6.64 -11.93 -5.23
C GLN A 113 -6.70 -11.79 -6.76
N PRO A 114 -7.48 -12.58 -7.53
CA PRO A 114 -7.56 -12.42 -8.98
C PRO A 114 -8.14 -11.07 -9.40
N LEU A 115 -9.13 -10.55 -8.64
CA LEU A 115 -9.71 -9.23 -8.89
C LEU A 115 -8.70 -8.11 -8.59
N ARG A 116 -8.00 -8.21 -7.47
CA ARG A 116 -6.94 -7.27 -7.10
C ARG A 116 -5.88 -7.19 -8.21
N ASP A 117 -5.44 -8.33 -8.71
CA ASP A 117 -4.40 -8.40 -9.74
C ASP A 117 -4.92 -7.78 -11.06
N LEU A 118 -6.16 -8.06 -11.45
CA LEU A 118 -6.80 -7.44 -12.61
C LEU A 118 -6.92 -5.92 -12.48
N PHE A 119 -7.46 -5.44 -11.36
CA PHE A 119 -7.62 -4.00 -11.14
C PHE A 119 -6.27 -3.28 -10.99
N SER A 120 -5.25 -3.94 -10.44
CA SER A 120 -3.90 -3.39 -10.39
C SER A 120 -3.34 -3.15 -11.79
N VAL A 121 -3.55 -4.08 -12.74
CA VAL A 121 -3.15 -3.88 -14.14
C VAL A 121 -3.86 -2.68 -14.76
N VAL A 122 -5.20 -2.59 -14.60
CA VAL A 122 -5.99 -1.46 -15.10
C VAL A 122 -5.51 -0.14 -14.49
N PHE A 123 -5.25 -0.14 -13.19
CA PHE A 123 -4.73 1.04 -12.48
C PHE A 123 -3.37 1.49 -13.05
N PHE A 124 -2.40 0.58 -13.17
CA PHE A 124 -1.07 0.96 -13.68
C PHE A 124 -1.09 1.40 -15.15
N VAL A 125 -1.96 0.79 -15.98
CA VAL A 125 -2.18 1.26 -17.36
C VAL A 125 -2.76 2.68 -17.34
N SER A 126 -3.78 2.95 -16.52
CA SER A 126 -4.39 4.28 -16.41
C SER A 126 -3.40 5.33 -15.91
N VAL A 127 -2.58 4.99 -14.91
CA VAL A 127 -1.51 5.86 -14.41
C VAL A 127 -0.48 6.12 -15.51
N GLY A 128 -0.10 5.08 -16.27
CA GLY A 128 0.82 5.24 -17.40
C GLY A 128 0.28 6.18 -18.50
N MET A 129 -1.03 6.18 -18.72
CA MET A 129 -1.68 7.06 -19.71
C MET A 129 -1.74 8.53 -19.25
N LEU A 130 -1.71 8.79 -17.94
CA LEU A 130 -1.65 10.16 -17.38
C LEU A 130 -0.25 10.77 -17.43
N LEU A 131 0.76 9.97 -17.73
CA LEU A 131 2.12 10.44 -17.85
C LEU A 131 2.29 11.29 -19.11
N GLU A 132 2.87 12.47 -18.97
CA GLU A 132 3.20 13.36 -20.09
C GLU A 132 4.65 13.09 -20.56
N PRO A 133 4.86 12.33 -21.66
CA PRO A 133 6.22 12.02 -22.15
C PRO A 133 6.98 13.28 -22.54
N THR A 134 6.29 14.27 -23.11
CA THR A 134 6.87 15.57 -23.51
C THR A 134 7.51 16.31 -22.33
N PHE A 135 6.89 16.25 -21.15
CA PHE A 135 7.43 16.84 -19.94
C PHE A 135 8.74 16.13 -19.52
N ILE A 136 8.77 14.81 -19.57
CA ILE A 136 9.95 14.02 -19.18
C ILE A 136 11.14 14.34 -20.11
N PHE A 137 10.91 14.43 -21.41
CA PHE A 137 11.98 14.77 -22.36
C PHE A 137 12.46 16.22 -22.20
N ALA A 138 11.53 17.16 -21.99
CA ALA A 138 11.88 18.57 -21.80
C ALA A 138 12.64 18.84 -20.49
N HIS A 139 12.32 18.10 -19.40
CA HIS A 139 12.88 18.29 -18.06
C HIS A 139 13.65 17.04 -17.57
N SER A 140 14.29 16.33 -18.52
CA SER A 140 14.93 15.04 -18.26
C SER A 140 15.96 15.08 -17.13
N LEU A 141 16.77 16.13 -17.05
CA LEU A 141 17.76 16.32 -15.97
C LEU A 141 17.09 16.49 -14.61
N GLU A 142 16.04 17.28 -14.55
CA GLU A 142 15.30 17.55 -13.30
C GLU A 142 14.61 16.29 -12.79
N VAL A 143 13.93 15.55 -13.68
CA VAL A 143 13.31 14.25 -13.36
C VAL A 143 14.38 13.26 -12.89
N PHE A 144 15.52 13.17 -13.58
CA PHE A 144 16.61 12.27 -13.20
C PHE A 144 17.18 12.60 -11.80
N VAL A 145 17.48 13.88 -11.54
CA VAL A 145 17.97 14.34 -10.23
C VAL A 145 16.92 14.07 -9.15
N PHE A 146 15.66 14.42 -9.41
CA PHE A 146 14.56 14.20 -8.47
C PHE A 146 14.41 12.71 -8.11
N VAL A 147 14.33 11.82 -9.11
CA VAL A 147 14.21 10.37 -8.91
C VAL A 147 15.40 9.80 -8.15
N THR A 148 16.63 10.23 -8.50
CA THR A 148 17.84 9.78 -7.83
C THR A 148 17.88 10.21 -6.36
N CYS A 149 17.55 11.46 -6.07
CA CYS A 149 17.45 11.98 -4.69
C CYS A 149 16.35 11.25 -3.91
N LEU A 150 15.21 11.01 -4.52
CA LEU A 150 14.06 10.34 -3.91
C LEU A 150 14.41 8.89 -3.56
N ILE A 151 14.89 8.11 -4.54
CA ILE A 151 15.24 6.69 -4.33
C ILE A 151 16.38 6.57 -3.30
N SER A 152 17.44 7.36 -3.42
CA SER A 152 18.55 7.30 -2.48
C SER A 152 18.16 7.76 -1.07
N GLY A 153 17.39 8.83 -0.95
CA GLY A 153 16.87 9.30 0.34
C GLY A 153 15.99 8.26 1.03
N LYS A 154 15.03 7.70 0.30
CA LYS A 154 14.13 6.65 0.83
C LYS A 154 14.87 5.35 1.15
N LEU A 155 15.82 4.95 0.31
CA LEU A 155 16.69 3.80 0.55
C LEU A 155 17.47 3.99 1.87
N LEU A 156 18.10 5.13 2.07
CA LEU A 156 18.89 5.42 3.27
C LEU A 156 18.03 5.51 4.53
N ILE A 157 16.90 6.20 4.46
CA ILE A 157 15.97 6.32 5.59
C ILE A 157 15.38 4.95 5.93
N GLY A 158 14.94 4.19 4.92
CA GLY A 158 14.39 2.84 5.09
C GLY A 158 15.42 1.85 5.63
N ALA A 159 16.65 1.88 5.10
CA ALA A 159 17.74 1.05 5.60
C ALA A 159 18.16 1.45 7.02
N GLY A 160 18.23 2.76 7.31
CA GLY A 160 18.55 3.27 8.63
C GLY A 160 17.54 2.83 9.69
N SER A 161 16.25 3.04 9.44
CA SER A 161 15.18 2.62 10.37
C SER A 161 15.14 1.09 10.56
N ALA A 162 15.31 0.32 9.48
CA ALA A 162 15.37 -1.13 9.57
C ALA A 162 16.61 -1.62 10.32
N LEU A 163 17.75 -0.93 10.21
CA LEU A 163 18.97 -1.25 10.95
C LEU A 163 18.80 -1.09 12.45
N PHE A 164 18.10 -0.02 12.88
CA PHE A 164 17.75 0.17 14.29
C PHE A 164 16.88 -0.96 14.82
N ALA A 165 15.92 -1.44 14.03
CA ALA A 165 14.98 -2.48 14.44
C ALA A 165 15.60 -3.89 14.42
N THR A 166 16.33 -4.24 13.35
CA THR A 166 16.78 -5.63 13.10
C THR A 166 18.23 -5.88 13.50
N LYS A 167 19.05 -4.83 13.66
CA LYS A 167 20.51 -4.91 13.88
C LYS A 167 21.25 -5.75 12.82
N ASN A 168 20.60 -6.03 11.70
CA ASN A 168 21.14 -6.84 10.60
C ASN A 168 21.28 -5.98 9.35
N PHE A 169 22.54 -5.71 8.98
CA PHE A 169 22.88 -4.84 7.87
C PHE A 169 22.27 -5.30 6.53
N ARG A 170 22.30 -6.61 6.25
CA ARG A 170 21.72 -7.18 5.03
C ARG A 170 20.22 -6.95 4.96
N SER A 171 19.50 -7.30 6.03
CA SER A 171 18.05 -7.11 6.10
C SER A 171 17.67 -5.63 5.99
N ALA A 172 18.46 -4.74 6.61
CA ALA A 172 18.25 -3.31 6.55
C ALA A 172 18.28 -2.77 5.12
N TRP A 173 19.30 -3.12 4.33
CA TRP A 173 19.38 -2.69 2.93
C TRP A 173 18.30 -3.29 2.04
N LEU A 174 17.91 -4.54 2.26
CA LEU A 174 16.79 -5.15 1.53
C LEU A 174 15.46 -4.44 1.82
N VAL A 175 15.21 -4.12 3.09
CA VAL A 175 14.02 -3.34 3.50
C VAL A 175 14.07 -1.94 2.90
N GLY A 176 15.24 -1.27 2.96
CA GLY A 176 15.43 0.04 2.35
C GLY A 176 15.16 0.03 0.85
N ALA A 177 15.65 -0.98 0.13
CA ALA A 177 15.39 -1.14 -1.32
C ALA A 177 13.91 -1.38 -1.63
N GLY A 178 13.22 -2.19 -0.82
CA GLY A 178 11.79 -2.43 -0.97
C GLY A 178 10.93 -1.20 -0.70
N LEU A 179 11.39 -0.28 0.16
CA LEU A 179 10.69 0.94 0.51
C LEU A 179 11.12 2.16 -0.32
N ALA A 180 12.10 2.01 -1.23
CA ALA A 180 12.68 3.15 -1.96
C ALA A 180 11.74 3.74 -3.02
N GLN A 181 10.73 3.01 -3.47
CA GLN A 181 9.74 3.49 -4.43
C GLN A 181 8.69 4.40 -3.78
N ILE A 182 8.01 5.19 -4.60
CA ILE A 182 6.79 5.91 -4.21
C ILE A 182 5.61 4.93 -4.24
N GLY A 183 4.80 4.90 -3.17
CA GLY A 183 3.60 4.07 -3.09
C GLY A 183 2.47 4.55 -4.01
N GLU A 184 1.57 3.67 -4.38
CA GLU A 184 0.47 3.92 -5.33
C GLU A 184 -0.53 4.99 -4.83
N PHE A 185 -0.74 5.11 -3.53
CA PHE A 185 -1.61 6.14 -2.96
C PHE A 185 -1.10 7.57 -3.18
N SER A 186 0.19 7.73 -3.50
CA SER A 186 0.76 9.05 -3.82
C SER A 186 0.16 9.64 -5.10
N PHE A 187 -0.29 8.83 -6.06
CA PHE A 187 -0.98 9.32 -7.26
C PHE A 187 -2.34 9.95 -6.91
N ILE A 188 -3.07 9.35 -5.97
CA ILE A 188 -4.34 9.89 -5.46
C ILE A 188 -4.07 11.23 -4.75
N LEU A 189 -3.03 11.26 -3.91
CA LEU A 189 -2.62 12.45 -3.19
C LEU A 189 -2.23 13.60 -4.13
N LEU A 190 -1.45 13.30 -5.18
CA LEU A 190 -1.05 14.28 -6.19
C LEU A 190 -2.25 14.82 -6.96
N THR A 191 -3.16 13.97 -7.40
CA THR A 191 -4.35 14.36 -8.13
C THR A 191 -5.27 15.24 -7.27
N LEU A 192 -5.46 14.85 -6.00
CA LEU A 192 -6.24 15.63 -5.06
C LEU A 192 -5.56 16.98 -4.74
N GLY A 193 -4.25 16.97 -4.49
CA GLY A 193 -3.48 18.19 -4.24
C GLY A 193 -3.54 19.19 -5.40
N ARG A 194 -3.49 18.68 -6.65
CA ARG A 194 -3.68 19.49 -7.86
C ARG A 194 -5.11 20.06 -7.94
N SER A 195 -6.13 19.25 -7.72
CA SER A 195 -7.54 19.69 -7.78
C SER A 195 -7.89 20.73 -6.72
N LEU A 196 -7.22 20.69 -5.57
CA LEU A 196 -7.36 21.68 -4.49
C LEU A 196 -6.46 22.93 -4.68
N GLY A 197 -5.69 23.00 -5.76
CA GLY A 197 -4.79 24.13 -6.02
C GLY A 197 -3.57 24.21 -5.08
N LEU A 198 -3.26 23.14 -4.33
CA LEU A 198 -2.14 23.09 -3.39
C LEU A 198 -0.78 22.93 -4.08
N ILE A 199 -0.76 22.35 -5.28
CA ILE A 199 0.43 22.14 -6.10
C ILE A 199 0.24 22.66 -7.52
N SER A 200 1.30 23.23 -8.10
CA SER A 200 1.31 23.68 -9.49
C SER A 200 1.34 22.52 -10.47
N ASP A 201 0.93 22.76 -11.72
CA ASP A 201 0.99 21.75 -12.79
C ASP A 201 2.43 21.24 -13.02
N TYR A 202 3.41 22.11 -12.91
CA TYR A 202 4.82 21.74 -12.99
C TYR A 202 5.22 20.74 -11.88
N MET A 203 4.88 21.04 -10.62
CA MET A 203 5.15 20.14 -9.50
C MET A 203 4.39 18.84 -9.64
N TYR A 204 3.12 18.90 -10.08
CA TYR A 204 2.33 17.68 -10.34
C TYR A 204 3.06 16.77 -11.35
N ASN A 205 3.46 17.31 -12.51
CA ASN A 205 4.12 16.54 -13.56
C ASN A 205 5.48 16.00 -13.11
N LEU A 206 6.27 16.76 -12.36
CA LEU A 206 7.57 16.34 -11.82
C LEU A 206 7.41 15.19 -10.82
N PHE A 207 6.53 15.33 -9.84
CA PHE A 207 6.28 14.29 -8.85
C PHE A 207 5.63 13.05 -9.47
N PHE A 208 4.72 13.25 -10.42
CA PHE A 208 4.06 12.16 -11.12
C PHE A 208 5.04 11.34 -11.96
N ALA A 209 5.87 12.01 -12.76
CA ALA A 209 6.95 11.38 -13.53
C ALA A 209 7.94 10.66 -12.62
N GLY A 210 8.31 11.28 -11.50
CA GLY A 210 9.18 10.68 -10.50
C GLY A 210 8.59 9.43 -9.86
N ALA A 211 7.31 9.46 -9.51
CA ALA A 211 6.59 8.32 -8.93
C ALA A 211 6.57 7.13 -9.90
N VAL A 212 6.14 7.35 -11.16
CA VAL A 212 6.10 6.30 -12.19
C VAL A 212 7.50 5.74 -12.45
N THR A 213 8.51 6.61 -12.61
CA THR A 213 9.89 6.17 -12.84
C THR A 213 10.43 5.36 -11.65
N SER A 214 10.14 5.76 -10.42
CA SER A 214 10.57 5.02 -9.22
C SER A 214 9.95 3.62 -9.16
N LEU A 215 8.69 3.45 -9.58
CA LEU A 215 8.02 2.15 -9.67
C LEU A 215 8.67 1.25 -10.73
N ILE A 216 9.04 1.80 -11.90
CA ILE A 216 9.71 1.04 -12.97
C ILE A 216 11.10 0.60 -12.53
N VAL A 217 11.83 1.44 -11.80
CA VAL A 217 13.21 1.17 -11.35
C VAL A 217 13.25 0.21 -10.15
N SER A 218 12.19 0.17 -9.33
CA SER A 218 12.15 -0.58 -8.07
C SER A 218 12.47 -2.08 -8.19
N PRO A 219 11.92 -2.85 -9.15
CA PRO A 219 12.28 -4.28 -9.28
C PRO A 219 13.76 -4.49 -9.60
N SER A 220 14.34 -3.60 -10.43
CA SER A 220 15.77 -3.63 -10.75
C SER A 220 16.62 -3.31 -9.53
N LEU A 221 16.21 -2.35 -8.72
CA LEU A 221 16.87 -2.00 -7.47
C LEU A 221 16.86 -3.17 -6.48
N MET A 222 15.72 -3.83 -6.31
CA MET A 222 15.56 -5.02 -5.46
C MET A 222 16.46 -6.18 -5.92
N ALA A 223 16.65 -6.35 -7.22
CA ALA A 223 17.55 -7.38 -7.77
C ALA A 223 19.04 -7.01 -7.65
N LEU A 224 19.36 -5.71 -7.66
CA LEU A 224 20.72 -5.21 -7.69
C LEU A 224 21.34 -5.12 -6.27
N VAL A 225 20.58 -4.68 -5.27
CA VAL A 225 21.07 -4.48 -3.90
C VAL A 225 21.71 -5.74 -3.30
N PRO A 226 21.13 -6.95 -3.37
CA PRO A 226 21.78 -8.17 -2.88
C PRO A 226 23.11 -8.46 -3.58
N LYS A 227 23.17 -8.23 -4.89
CA LYS A 227 24.40 -8.46 -5.69
C LYS A 227 25.51 -7.48 -5.30
N LEU A 228 25.18 -6.21 -5.05
CA LEU A 228 26.12 -5.19 -4.60
C LEU A 228 26.65 -5.53 -3.20
N LEU A 229 25.78 -5.90 -2.27
CA LEU A 229 26.16 -6.31 -0.92
C LEU A 229 27.08 -7.54 -0.93
N HIS A 230 26.82 -8.49 -1.82
CA HIS A 230 27.68 -9.67 -2.00
C HIS A 230 29.07 -9.28 -2.52
N ARG A 231 29.14 -8.40 -3.54
CA ARG A 231 30.41 -7.93 -4.10
C ARG A 231 31.22 -7.08 -3.12
N ALA A 232 30.53 -6.30 -2.25
CA ALA A 232 31.18 -5.49 -1.23
C ALA A 232 31.73 -6.31 -0.05
N GLY A 233 31.66 -7.65 -0.06
CA GLY A 233 32.12 -8.50 1.03
C GLY A 233 31.30 -8.39 2.32
N MET A 234 30.21 -7.61 2.30
CA MET A 234 29.34 -7.40 3.45
C MET A 234 28.41 -8.59 3.73
N LEU A 235 28.47 -9.62 2.90
CA LEU A 235 27.74 -10.89 3.04
C LEU A 235 28.63 -12.05 3.56
N SER A 236 29.88 -11.76 3.91
CA SER A 236 30.82 -12.75 4.44
C SER A 236 30.45 -13.05 5.91
N GLY A 237 29.55 -13.98 6.13
CA GLY A 237 29.17 -14.41 7.48
C GLY A 237 27.81 -15.05 7.65
N THR A 238 27.06 -15.30 6.61
CA THR A 238 25.85 -16.13 6.76
C THR A 238 26.17 -17.57 6.43
N LYS A 239 26.34 -18.40 7.50
CA LYS A 239 26.14 -19.83 7.39
C LYS A 239 24.83 -20.02 6.63
N THR A 240 24.91 -20.51 5.41
CA THR A 240 23.78 -21.02 4.64
C THR A 240 22.97 -21.88 5.60
N LEU A 241 21.77 -21.46 5.92
CA LEU A 241 20.88 -22.28 6.73
C LEU A 241 20.70 -23.57 5.96
N LYS A 242 21.34 -24.64 6.47
CA LYS A 242 21.10 -26.03 6.09
C LYS A 242 19.66 -26.44 6.44
N HIS A 243 18.66 -25.69 6.01
CA HIS A 243 17.26 -26.08 6.17
C HIS A 243 16.69 -26.80 4.96
N GLU A 244 17.41 -26.80 3.83
CA GLU A 244 16.96 -27.56 2.64
C GLU A 244 17.21 -29.05 2.76
N ASN A 245 18.17 -29.49 3.59
CA ASN A 245 18.45 -30.92 3.79
C ASN A 245 17.64 -31.59 4.92
N GLN A 246 16.85 -30.85 5.69
CA GLN A 246 15.94 -31.47 6.65
C GLN A 246 14.58 -31.85 6.02
N ALA A 247 14.17 -31.18 4.97
CA ALA A 247 12.94 -31.55 4.23
C ALA A 247 13.13 -32.84 3.42
N SER A 248 14.33 -33.10 2.89
CA SER A 248 14.63 -34.36 2.20
C SER A 248 14.76 -35.56 3.18
N GLY A 249 15.26 -35.33 4.38
CA GLY A 249 15.34 -36.37 5.43
C GLY A 249 13.98 -36.75 6.02
N TYR A 250 12.98 -35.87 5.95
CA TYR A 250 11.61 -36.19 6.37
C TYR A 250 10.86 -37.04 5.34
N SER A 251 11.12 -36.85 4.06
CA SER A 251 10.48 -37.63 3.00
C SER A 251 11.04 -39.05 2.89
N GLU A 252 12.28 -39.27 3.27
CA GLU A 252 12.85 -40.65 3.35
C GLU A 252 12.33 -41.43 4.54
N ARG A 253 12.10 -40.82 5.69
CA ARG A 253 11.54 -41.52 6.86
C ARG A 253 10.07 -41.92 6.73
N LEU A 254 9.33 -41.24 5.81
CA LEU A 254 7.93 -41.60 5.54
C LEU A 254 7.78 -42.79 4.58
N LYS A 255 8.84 -43.19 3.86
CA LYS A 255 8.82 -44.36 2.97
C LYS A 255 8.96 -45.69 3.71
N ASP A 256 9.51 -45.70 4.93
CA ASP A 256 9.73 -46.90 5.71
C ASP A 256 8.56 -47.29 6.66
N HIS A 257 7.44 -46.57 6.63
CA HIS A 257 6.28 -46.83 7.48
C HIS A 257 5.00 -47.21 6.74
N VAL A 258 5.11 -47.60 5.46
CA VAL A 258 3.98 -48.18 4.72
C VAL A 258 4.31 -49.61 4.32
N ILE A 259 4.11 -50.52 5.25
CA ILE A 259 3.77 -51.95 5.02
C ILE A 259 2.57 -52.26 5.88
#